data_a66ab915264c0abff7646fc80c74d6db
#
_entry.id   a66ab915264c0abff7646fc80c74d6db
#
_cell.length_a   1.000
_cell.length_b   1.000
_cell.length_c   1.000
_cell.angle_alpha   90.00
_cell.angle_beta   90.00
_cell.angle_gamma   90.00
#
_symmetry.space_group_name_H-M   'P 1'
#
loop_
_entity.id
_entity.type
_entity.pdbx_description
1 polymer ?
#
loop_
_entity_poly.entity_id
_entity_poly.type
_entity_poly.pdbx_seq_one_letter_code
_entity_poly.pdbx_strand_id
1 'polypeptide(L)'
;CNAKLHEDVHKLQDLAAMVTFDFSVKDKYRTHEFLELTCPYLELGQFSCEHMETDAIRELMQKVYGHGCRNVVATMGERGQMFYNGREFVEGKARYVKALDTMGAGDSFIAAVIVSLLNQGWRKGTTLTGDAVRQALQDGASYSAKNCLRGGGFGFRNLIEE
;
A
#
# COMPACT_ATOMS: atom_id res chain seq x y z
N CYS A 1 -5.38 -7.12 -3.26
CA CYS A 1 -6.42 -7.67 -4.15
C CYS A 1 -7.43 -6.58 -4.48
N ASN A 2 -7.45 -6.10 -5.70
CA ASN A 2 -8.43 -5.10 -6.14
C ASN A 2 -9.36 -5.64 -7.26
N ALA A 3 -9.33 -6.95 -7.49
CA ALA A 3 -9.97 -7.61 -8.62
C ALA A 3 -11.40 -8.10 -8.31
N LYS A 4 -12.25 -7.26 -7.67
CA LYS A 4 -13.63 -7.59 -7.29
C LYS A 4 -13.76 -8.76 -6.29
N LEU A 5 -12.68 -9.10 -5.57
CA LEU A 5 -12.67 -10.17 -4.57
C LEU A 5 -12.98 -9.68 -3.15
N HIS A 6 -13.39 -8.41 -3.00
CA HIS A 6 -13.64 -7.83 -1.68
C HIS A 6 -14.78 -8.53 -0.91
N GLU A 7 -15.78 -9.04 -1.61
CA GLU A 7 -16.87 -9.81 -1.00
C GLU A 7 -16.42 -11.18 -0.48
N ASP A 8 -15.35 -11.72 -1.04
CA ASP A 8 -14.81 -13.05 -0.73
C ASP A 8 -13.58 -13.03 0.19
N VAL A 9 -13.09 -11.85 0.60
CA VAL A 9 -11.88 -11.72 1.43
C VAL A 9 -12.00 -12.51 2.74
N HIS A 10 -13.21 -12.57 3.32
CA HIS A 10 -13.48 -13.32 4.55
C HIS A 10 -13.20 -14.82 4.42
N LYS A 11 -13.27 -15.39 3.21
CA LYS A 11 -12.96 -16.82 2.95
C LYS A 11 -11.48 -17.14 3.10
N LEU A 12 -10.63 -16.11 3.15
CA LEU A 12 -9.18 -16.25 3.28
C LEU A 12 -8.70 -16.24 4.74
N GLN A 13 -9.61 -16.02 5.70
CA GLN A 13 -9.26 -15.80 7.12
C GLN A 13 -8.51 -16.97 7.76
N ASP A 14 -8.88 -18.20 7.40
CA ASP A 14 -8.31 -19.44 7.98
C ASP A 14 -7.03 -19.89 7.29
N LEU A 15 -6.63 -19.21 6.21
CA LEU A 15 -5.39 -19.51 5.54
C LEU A 15 -4.19 -18.93 6.29
N ALA A 16 -3.07 -19.61 6.24
CA ALA A 16 -1.78 -19.09 6.73
C ALA A 16 -1.27 -17.90 5.89
N ALA A 17 -1.88 -17.65 4.73
CA ALA A 17 -1.53 -16.57 3.84
C ALA A 17 -1.89 -15.20 4.44
N MET A 18 -1.03 -14.22 4.19
CA MET A 18 -1.31 -12.82 4.49
C MET A 18 -2.11 -12.20 3.34
N VAL A 19 -3.18 -11.49 3.67
CA VAL A 19 -3.98 -10.78 2.69
C VAL A 19 -3.59 -9.31 2.70
N THR A 20 -3.28 -8.78 1.53
CA THR A 20 -3.02 -7.35 1.32
C THR A 20 -4.02 -6.79 0.32
N PHE A 21 -4.43 -5.54 0.50
CA PHE A 21 -5.44 -4.90 -0.34
C PHE A 21 -5.03 -3.49 -0.74
N ASP A 22 -5.13 -3.18 -2.03
CA ASP A 22 -4.98 -1.83 -2.54
C ASP A 22 -6.36 -1.18 -2.71
N PHE A 23 -6.66 -0.21 -1.85
CA PHE A 23 -7.87 0.61 -1.88
C PHE A 23 -7.80 1.70 -2.94
N SER A 24 -6.60 1.97 -3.50
CA SER A 24 -6.41 2.98 -4.54
C SER A 24 -6.84 4.39 -4.09
N VAL A 25 -7.26 5.23 -5.04
CA VAL A 25 -7.78 6.60 -4.79
C VAL A 25 -9.30 6.65 -4.59
N LYS A 26 -10.00 5.53 -4.71
CA LYS A 26 -11.45 5.51 -4.87
C LYS A 26 -12.19 5.66 -3.55
N ASP A 27 -13.03 6.68 -3.41
CA ASP A 27 -13.79 6.95 -2.20
C ASP A 27 -14.76 5.83 -1.82
N LYS A 28 -15.28 5.08 -2.79
CA LYS A 28 -16.13 3.92 -2.52
C LYS A 28 -15.46 2.83 -1.67
N TYR A 29 -14.14 2.77 -1.65
CA TYR A 29 -13.37 1.84 -0.81
C TYR A 29 -13.03 2.41 0.58
N ARG A 30 -13.47 3.65 0.87
CA ARG A 30 -13.24 4.36 2.14
C ARG A 30 -14.51 4.48 2.99
N THR A 31 -15.65 3.94 2.47
CA THR A 31 -16.90 3.93 3.21
C THR A 31 -16.83 3.01 4.43
N HIS A 32 -17.65 3.28 5.43
CA HIS A 32 -17.70 2.46 6.65
C HIS A 32 -18.01 1.00 6.31
N GLU A 33 -19.01 0.76 5.49
CA GLU A 33 -19.49 -0.55 5.10
C GLU A 33 -18.40 -1.35 4.36
N PHE A 34 -17.65 -0.69 3.46
CA PHE A 34 -16.57 -1.36 2.74
C PHE A 34 -15.41 -1.73 3.66
N LEU A 35 -15.04 -0.82 4.56
CA LEU A 35 -13.96 -1.08 5.53
C LEU A 35 -14.35 -2.19 6.51
N GLU A 36 -15.60 -2.19 7.00
CA GLU A 36 -16.10 -3.23 7.89
C GLU A 36 -16.09 -4.62 7.23
N LEU A 37 -16.43 -4.68 5.94
CA LEU A 37 -16.43 -5.92 5.15
C LEU A 37 -15.01 -6.46 4.90
N THR A 38 -14.01 -5.61 4.74
CA THR A 38 -12.71 -6.02 4.21
C THR A 38 -11.57 -5.97 5.24
N CYS A 39 -11.51 -4.92 6.06
CA CYS A 39 -10.38 -4.66 6.94
C CYS A 39 -10.06 -5.74 7.97
N PRO A 40 -11.05 -6.45 8.57
CA PRO A 40 -10.75 -7.48 9.58
C PRO A 40 -9.85 -8.62 9.09
N TYR A 41 -9.75 -8.81 7.80
CA TYR A 41 -9.01 -9.90 7.16
C TYR A 41 -7.66 -9.48 6.58
N LEU A 42 -7.32 -8.18 6.70
CA LEU A 42 -6.14 -7.62 6.04
C LEU A 42 -4.94 -7.49 6.99
N GLU A 43 -3.79 -7.98 6.54
CA GLU A 43 -2.50 -7.70 7.18
C GLU A 43 -1.92 -6.35 6.74
N LEU A 44 -2.25 -5.87 5.54
CA LEU A 44 -1.81 -4.59 5.01
C LEU A 44 -2.83 -4.01 4.04
N GLY A 45 -3.23 -2.75 4.26
CA GLY A 45 -4.01 -1.94 3.34
C GLY A 45 -3.20 -0.79 2.76
N GLN A 46 -3.29 -0.57 1.44
CA GLN A 46 -2.66 0.58 0.78
C GLN A 46 -3.72 1.55 0.29
N PHE A 47 -3.43 2.85 0.43
CA PHE A 47 -4.21 3.95 -0.12
C PHE A 47 -3.32 4.90 -0.92
N SER A 48 -3.84 5.40 -2.03
CA SER A 48 -3.22 6.51 -2.77
C SER A 48 -3.87 7.82 -2.31
N CYS A 49 -3.08 8.69 -1.68
CA CYS A 49 -3.53 9.88 -0.95
C CYS A 49 -2.84 11.16 -1.41
N GLU A 50 -2.42 11.22 -2.68
CA GLU A 50 -1.63 12.34 -3.22
C GLU A 50 -2.33 13.69 -3.05
N HIS A 51 -3.65 13.73 -3.16
CA HIS A 51 -4.45 14.95 -3.08
C HIS A 51 -5.06 15.22 -1.69
N MET A 52 -4.68 14.44 -0.68
CA MET A 52 -5.20 14.59 0.69
C MET A 52 -4.22 15.35 1.58
N GLU A 53 -4.78 16.13 2.51
CA GLU A 53 -3.99 16.75 3.57
C GLU A 53 -3.47 15.71 4.58
N THR A 54 -2.31 16.00 5.18
CA THR A 54 -1.62 15.03 6.05
C THR A 54 -2.46 14.57 7.24
N ASP A 55 -3.21 15.48 7.86
CA ASP A 55 -4.05 15.12 9.01
C ASP A 55 -5.23 14.24 8.58
N ALA A 56 -5.85 14.52 7.43
CA ALA A 56 -6.89 13.67 6.87
C ALA A 56 -6.37 12.26 6.49
N ILE A 57 -5.11 12.15 6.07
CA ILE A 57 -4.46 10.85 5.82
C ILE A 57 -4.30 10.10 7.14
N ARG A 58 -3.83 10.75 8.20
CA ARG A 58 -3.69 10.12 9.53
C ARG A 58 -5.02 9.63 10.07
N GLU A 59 -6.07 10.44 9.96
CA GLU A 59 -7.43 10.06 10.36
C GLU A 59 -7.93 8.85 9.56
N LEU A 60 -7.74 8.82 8.24
CA LEU A 60 -8.08 7.69 7.39
C LEU A 60 -7.34 6.42 7.83
N MET A 61 -6.03 6.51 8.07
CA MET A 61 -5.22 5.35 8.49
C MET A 61 -5.66 4.81 9.85
N GLN A 62 -5.96 5.69 10.80
CA GLN A 62 -6.49 5.29 12.11
C GLN A 62 -7.88 4.67 11.99
N LYS A 63 -8.75 5.22 11.14
CA LYS A 63 -10.07 4.65 10.84
C LYS A 63 -9.94 3.23 10.27
N VAL A 64 -9.09 3.03 9.28
CA VAL A 64 -8.85 1.73 8.63
C VAL A 64 -8.30 0.71 9.62
N TYR A 65 -7.35 1.11 10.46
CA TYR A 65 -6.84 0.28 11.54
C TYR A 65 -7.94 -0.08 12.55
N GLY A 66 -8.79 0.88 12.94
CA GLY A 66 -9.93 0.68 13.82
C GLY A 66 -10.97 -0.31 13.28
N HIS A 67 -11.04 -0.51 11.96
CA HIS A 67 -11.85 -1.54 11.31
C HIS A 67 -11.16 -2.90 11.22
N GLY A 68 -9.94 -3.04 11.78
CA GLY A 68 -9.26 -4.33 11.92
C GLY A 68 -8.11 -4.59 10.95
N CYS A 69 -7.82 -3.69 9.99
CA CYS A 69 -6.62 -3.80 9.16
C CYS A 69 -5.36 -3.61 10.03
N ARG A 70 -4.45 -4.58 10.04
CA ARG A 70 -3.32 -4.58 10.98
C ARG A 70 -2.25 -3.54 10.69
N ASN A 71 -2.07 -3.20 9.44
CA ASN A 71 -1.11 -2.21 8.99
C ASN A 71 -1.71 -1.41 7.84
N VAL A 72 -1.42 -0.12 7.78
CA VAL A 72 -1.91 0.76 6.73
C VAL A 72 -0.76 1.54 6.13
N VAL A 73 -0.68 1.63 4.82
CA VAL A 73 0.27 2.48 4.11
C VAL A 73 -0.48 3.46 3.20
N ALA A 74 -0.07 4.71 3.23
CA ALA A 74 -0.55 5.77 2.35
C ALA A 74 0.60 6.26 1.48
N THR A 75 0.41 6.28 0.16
CA THR A 75 1.32 6.94 -0.78
C THR A 75 0.82 8.34 -1.09
N MET A 76 1.72 9.32 -1.08
CA MET A 76 1.41 10.75 -1.18
C MET A 76 2.13 11.41 -2.36
N GLY A 77 2.45 10.64 -3.40
CA GLY A 77 3.21 11.12 -4.55
C GLY A 77 4.60 11.62 -4.15
N GLU A 78 4.96 12.83 -4.55
CA GLU A 78 6.26 13.44 -4.24
C GLU A 78 6.47 13.72 -2.74
N ARG A 79 5.38 13.78 -1.95
CA ARG A 79 5.46 13.96 -0.49
C ARG A 79 5.92 12.72 0.26
N GLY A 80 6.09 11.59 -0.44
CA GLY A 80 6.57 10.35 0.15
C GLY A 80 5.45 9.40 0.56
N GLN A 81 5.63 8.71 1.67
CA GLN A 81 4.72 7.68 2.16
C GLN A 81 4.58 7.78 3.67
N MET A 82 3.47 7.29 4.16
CA MET A 82 3.21 7.15 5.59
C MET A 82 2.74 5.72 5.87
N PHE A 83 3.21 5.13 6.96
CA PHE A 83 2.82 3.82 7.44
C PHE A 83 2.29 3.93 8.86
N TYR A 84 1.25 3.17 9.19
CA TYR A 84 0.68 3.10 10.52
C TYR A 84 0.44 1.65 10.94
N ASN A 85 0.95 1.28 12.11
CA ASN A 85 0.84 -0.08 12.68
C ASN A 85 -0.03 -0.14 13.95
N GLY A 86 -0.85 0.89 14.18
CA GLY A 86 -1.68 1.03 15.36
C GLY A 86 -0.97 1.65 16.58
N ARG A 87 0.35 1.85 16.51
CA ARG A 87 1.16 2.42 17.61
C ARG A 87 1.85 3.72 17.20
N GLU A 88 2.46 3.71 16.02
CA GLU A 88 3.26 4.83 15.53
C GLU A 88 3.00 5.06 14.04
N PHE A 89 3.18 6.30 13.63
CA PHE A 89 3.30 6.68 12.23
C PHE A 89 4.77 6.70 11.83
N VAL A 90 5.10 5.99 10.77
CA VAL A 90 6.45 5.98 10.17
C VAL A 90 6.38 6.65 8.82
N GLU A 91 7.13 7.71 8.64
CA GLU A 91 7.19 8.45 7.37
C GLU A 91 8.35 7.97 6.51
N GLY A 92 8.10 7.80 5.22
CA GLY A 92 9.08 7.50 4.20
C GLY A 92 9.19 8.64 3.20
N LYS A 93 10.37 8.84 2.63
CA LYS A 93 10.63 9.87 1.63
C LYS A 93 10.46 9.31 0.22
N ALA A 94 9.81 10.07 -0.66
CA ALA A 94 9.80 9.74 -2.08
C ALA A 94 11.23 9.78 -2.64
N ARG A 95 11.53 8.85 -3.55
CA ARG A 95 12.74 8.92 -4.36
C ARG A 95 12.40 9.63 -5.66
N TYR A 96 12.72 10.92 -5.72
CA TYR A 96 12.45 11.72 -6.90
C TYR A 96 13.23 11.20 -8.12
N VAL A 97 12.53 11.05 -9.23
CA VAL A 97 13.08 10.78 -10.56
C VAL A 97 12.27 11.57 -11.59
N LYS A 98 12.91 11.96 -12.70
CA LYS A 98 12.15 12.51 -13.83
C LYS A 98 11.42 11.32 -14.50
N ALA A 99 10.18 11.08 -14.07
CA ALA A 99 9.39 9.95 -14.55
C ALA A 99 9.16 10.03 -16.07
N LEU A 100 9.31 8.89 -16.73
CA LEU A 100 8.86 8.69 -18.11
C LEU A 100 7.37 8.31 -18.11
N ASP A 101 6.97 7.46 -17.17
CA ASP A 101 5.61 7.00 -16.98
C ASP A 101 5.39 6.64 -15.51
N THR A 102 4.24 6.98 -14.95
CA THR A 102 3.89 6.65 -13.56
C THR A 102 2.97 5.43 -13.43
N MET A 103 2.63 4.79 -14.55
CA MET A 103 1.79 3.58 -14.55
C MET A 103 2.45 2.47 -13.72
N GLY A 104 1.69 1.88 -12.81
CA GLY A 104 2.18 0.83 -11.92
C GLY A 104 3.14 1.30 -10.81
N ALA A 105 3.29 2.61 -10.58
CA ALA A 105 4.14 3.13 -9.50
C ALA A 105 3.66 2.65 -8.12
N GLY A 106 2.34 2.70 -7.87
CA GLY A 106 1.74 2.20 -6.63
C GLY A 106 1.89 0.69 -6.47
N ASP A 107 1.61 -0.08 -7.54
CA ASP A 107 1.74 -1.54 -7.53
C ASP A 107 3.19 -1.98 -7.28
N SER A 108 4.15 -1.33 -7.94
CA SER A 108 5.58 -1.63 -7.77
C SER A 108 6.07 -1.23 -6.37
N PHE A 109 5.57 -0.13 -5.83
CA PHE A 109 5.86 0.30 -4.46
C PHE A 109 5.41 -0.75 -3.45
N ILE A 110 4.12 -1.12 -3.46
CA ILE A 110 3.59 -2.05 -2.46
C ILE A 110 4.20 -3.45 -2.59
N ALA A 111 4.45 -3.91 -3.81
CA ALA A 111 5.13 -5.19 -4.03
C ALA A 111 6.51 -5.21 -3.37
N ALA A 112 7.31 -4.16 -3.55
CA ALA A 112 8.62 -4.06 -2.94
C ALA A 112 8.57 -3.92 -1.42
N VAL A 113 7.60 -3.16 -0.88
CA VAL A 113 7.35 -3.07 0.57
C VAL A 113 7.06 -4.45 1.15
N ILE A 114 6.14 -5.20 0.54
CA ILE A 114 5.77 -6.56 0.99
C ILE A 114 7.00 -7.48 0.98
N VAL A 115 7.75 -7.51 -0.12
CA VAL A 115 8.96 -8.34 -0.25
C VAL A 115 9.99 -7.98 0.82
N SER A 116 10.24 -6.68 1.04
CA SER A 116 11.18 -6.21 2.05
C SER A 116 10.76 -6.65 3.46
N LEU A 117 9.48 -6.49 3.81
CA LEU A 117 8.94 -6.93 5.10
C LEU A 117 9.04 -8.45 5.28
N LEU A 118 8.72 -9.23 4.23
CA LEU A 118 8.83 -10.70 4.25
C LEU A 118 10.26 -11.16 4.49
N ASN A 119 11.24 -10.52 3.85
CA ASN A 119 12.66 -10.80 4.04
C ASN A 119 13.13 -10.46 5.47
N GLN A 120 12.47 -9.52 6.12
CA GLN A 120 12.70 -9.16 7.52
C GLN A 120 11.90 -10.01 8.53
N GLY A 121 11.25 -11.08 8.06
CA GLY A 121 10.55 -12.03 8.91
C GLY A 121 9.07 -11.70 9.17
N TRP A 122 8.47 -10.75 8.45
CA TRP A 122 7.04 -10.48 8.57
C TRP A 122 6.20 -11.72 8.27
N ARG A 123 5.28 -12.02 9.16
CA ARG A 123 4.34 -13.14 9.07
C ARG A 123 2.96 -12.68 9.54
N LYS A 124 1.93 -13.44 9.22
CA LYS A 124 0.55 -13.18 9.67
C LYS A 124 0.52 -12.98 11.19
N GLY A 125 -0.06 -11.86 11.63
CA GLY A 125 -0.19 -11.53 13.05
C GLY A 125 1.07 -11.00 13.74
N THR A 126 2.21 -10.86 13.04
CA THR A 126 3.42 -10.27 13.65
C THR A 126 3.34 -8.75 13.73
N THR A 127 3.92 -8.19 14.78
CA THR A 127 4.08 -6.74 14.92
C THR A 127 5.34 -6.30 14.20
N LEU A 128 5.22 -5.28 13.35
CA LEU A 128 6.34 -4.67 12.64
C LEU A 128 7.01 -3.61 13.52
N THR A 129 8.34 -3.60 13.54
CA THR A 129 9.14 -2.54 14.17
C THR A 129 9.25 -1.32 13.24
N GLY A 130 9.42 -0.13 13.82
CA GLY A 130 9.61 1.09 13.04
C GLY A 130 10.83 1.01 12.11
N ASP A 131 11.90 0.32 12.50
CA ASP A 131 13.11 0.15 11.65
C ASP A 131 12.82 -0.75 10.44
N ALA A 132 12.11 -1.87 10.64
CA ALA A 132 11.70 -2.75 9.56
C ALA A 132 10.79 -2.01 8.55
N VAL A 133 9.86 -1.19 9.07
CA VAL A 133 8.98 -0.38 8.25
C VAL A 133 9.77 0.69 7.48
N ARG A 134 10.68 1.42 8.13
CA ARG A 134 11.52 2.43 7.45
C ARG A 134 12.31 1.83 6.28
N GLN A 135 12.93 0.68 6.50
CA GLN A 135 13.65 -0.03 5.43
C GLN A 135 12.70 -0.43 4.29
N ALA A 136 11.54 -0.99 4.61
CA ALA A 136 10.57 -1.40 3.60
C ALA A 136 10.03 -0.23 2.77
N LEU A 137 9.74 0.92 3.39
CA LEU A 137 9.33 2.13 2.68
C LEU A 137 10.43 2.65 1.74
N GLN A 138 11.70 2.59 2.17
CA GLN A 138 12.84 2.98 1.34
C GLN A 138 13.02 2.05 0.13
N ASP A 139 12.88 0.75 0.32
CA ASP A 139 12.95 -0.25 -0.76
C ASP A 139 11.78 -0.05 -1.75
N GLY A 140 10.57 0.17 -1.23
CA GLY A 140 9.38 0.49 -2.01
C GLY A 140 9.58 1.75 -2.87
N ALA A 141 10.03 2.85 -2.26
CA ALA A 141 10.30 4.11 -2.97
C ALA A 141 11.38 3.93 -4.06
N SER A 142 12.42 3.15 -3.75
CA SER A 142 13.51 2.89 -4.69
C SER A 142 13.05 2.06 -5.89
N TYR A 143 12.22 1.06 -5.68
CA TYR A 143 11.71 0.20 -6.74
C TYR A 143 10.67 0.93 -7.60
N SER A 144 9.74 1.65 -6.97
CA SER A 144 8.77 2.50 -7.67
C SER A 144 9.44 3.54 -8.56
N ALA A 145 10.46 4.22 -8.05
CA ALA A 145 11.26 5.17 -8.85
C ALA A 145 11.88 4.52 -10.09
N LYS A 146 12.43 3.30 -9.96
CA LYS A 146 12.98 2.55 -11.11
C LYS A 146 11.90 2.17 -12.12
N ASN A 147 10.69 1.83 -11.64
CA ASN A 147 9.55 1.54 -12.53
C ASN A 147 9.17 2.79 -13.33
N CYS A 148 9.12 3.96 -12.70
CA CYS A 148 8.78 5.22 -13.37
C CYS A 148 9.79 5.68 -14.45
N LEU A 149 10.98 5.09 -14.51
CA LEU A 149 11.95 5.34 -15.60
C LEU A 149 11.69 4.49 -16.85
N ARG A 150 10.64 3.67 -16.85
CA ARG A 150 10.25 2.80 -17.95
C ARG A 150 8.90 3.21 -18.51
N GLY A 151 8.64 2.99 -19.78
CA GLY A 151 7.32 3.19 -20.39
C GLY A 151 6.38 2.03 -20.06
N GLY A 152 5.15 2.34 -19.66
CA GLY A 152 4.15 1.36 -19.24
C GLY A 152 4.40 0.78 -17.86
N GLY A 153 3.40 0.06 -17.31
CA GLY A 153 3.55 -0.66 -16.04
C GLY A 153 4.61 -1.74 -16.16
N PHE A 154 5.62 -1.71 -15.28
CA PHE A 154 6.73 -2.67 -15.26
C PHE A 154 7.56 -2.77 -16.57
N GLY A 155 7.51 -1.75 -17.42
CA GLY A 155 8.20 -1.72 -18.70
C GLY A 155 7.39 -2.36 -19.85
N PHE A 156 6.14 -2.71 -19.64
CA PHE A 156 5.24 -3.21 -20.66
C PHE A 156 4.37 -2.07 -21.20
N ARG A 157 4.70 -1.58 -22.38
CA ARG A 157 3.90 -0.61 -23.12
C ARG A 157 3.29 -1.32 -24.32
N ASN A 158 1.96 -1.34 -24.42
CA ASN A 158 1.31 -1.69 -25.68
C ASN A 158 1.62 -0.56 -26.68
N LEU A 159 2.53 -0.82 -27.60
CA LEU A 159 2.66 -0.02 -28.80
C LEU A 159 1.44 -0.39 -29.65
N ILE A 160 0.38 0.41 -29.56
CA ILE A 160 -0.65 0.40 -30.60
C ILE A 160 0.05 1.04 -31.79
N GLU A 161 0.47 0.22 -32.76
CA GLU A 161 0.86 0.70 -34.08
C GLU A 161 -0.43 1.27 -34.69
N GLU A 162 -0.43 2.58 -34.94
CA GLU A 162 -1.46 3.26 -35.73
C GLU A 162 -1.35 2.89 -37.20
#